data_6396945e0f08e0c5c7372aa6ddb79d97
#
_entry.id   6396945e0f08e0c5c7372aa6ddb79d97
#
_cell.length_a   1.000
_cell.length_b   1.000
_cell.length_c   1.000
_cell.angle_alpha   90.00
_cell.angle_beta   90.00
_cell.angle_gamma   90.00
#
_symmetry.space_group_name_H-M   'P 1'
#
loop_
_entity.id
_entity.type
_entity.pdbx_description
1 polymer ?
#
loop_
_entity_poly.entity_id
_entity_poly.type
_entity_poly.pdbx_seq_one_letter_code
_entity_poly.pdbx_strand_id
1 'polypeptide(L)'
;MHAVVRNYSGAGAKQLFDVLEQHKSDVESTLRKVPGLMTYTLLRSDDGGMSVTVCKDKAGIDENLKVASEWIKKNASEIRASPPTLTEGSVIVQIK
;
A
#
# COMPACT_ATOMS: atom_id res chain seq x y z
N MET A 1 -1.53 18.06 -0.21
CA MET A 1 -1.27 16.63 0.02
C MET A 1 -2.37 15.78 -0.57
N HIS A 2 -2.00 14.62 -1.05
CA HIS A 2 -2.92 13.67 -1.65
C HIS A 2 -2.75 12.31 -0.96
N ALA A 3 -3.82 11.55 -0.83
CA ALA A 3 -3.76 10.26 -0.13
C ALA A 3 -4.52 9.19 -0.89
N VAL A 4 -4.08 7.95 -0.71
CA VAL A 4 -4.80 6.79 -1.21
C VAL A 4 -4.88 5.72 -0.12
N VAL A 5 -6.06 5.14 0.02
CA VAL A 5 -6.30 3.99 0.88
C VAL A 5 -6.58 2.78 -0.01
N ARG A 6 -5.82 1.72 0.19
CA ARG A 6 -6.02 0.45 -0.52
C ARG A 6 -6.46 -0.59 0.50
N ASN A 7 -7.68 -1.07 0.37
CA ASN A 7 -8.24 -2.04 1.30
C ASN A 7 -8.32 -3.41 0.65
N TYR A 8 -7.66 -4.39 1.25
CA TYR A 8 -7.62 -5.77 0.77
C TYR A 8 -8.45 -6.66 1.68
N SER A 9 -9.37 -7.40 1.08
CA SER A 9 -10.19 -8.38 1.80
C SER A 9 -10.57 -9.52 0.87
N GLY A 10 -11.09 -10.59 1.44
CA GLY A 10 -11.55 -11.74 0.67
C GLY A 10 -10.43 -12.68 0.27
N ALA A 11 -10.61 -13.36 -0.87
CA ALA A 11 -9.71 -14.43 -1.29
C ALA A 11 -8.28 -13.94 -1.47
N GLY A 12 -7.33 -14.64 -0.83
CA GLY A 12 -5.90 -14.35 -0.97
C GLY A 12 -5.38 -13.20 -0.13
N ALA A 13 -6.26 -12.39 0.50
CA ALA A 13 -5.82 -11.21 1.23
C ALA A 13 -4.95 -11.55 2.43
N LYS A 14 -5.32 -12.58 3.20
CA LYS A 14 -4.51 -13.00 4.35
C LYS A 14 -3.13 -13.48 3.93
N GLN A 15 -3.07 -14.27 2.88
CA GLN A 15 -1.79 -14.78 2.35
C GLN A 15 -0.91 -13.63 1.87
N LEU A 16 -1.51 -12.64 1.20
CA LEU A 16 -0.78 -11.46 0.75
C LEU A 16 -0.16 -10.72 1.94
N PHE A 17 -0.92 -10.53 3.01
CA PHE A 17 -0.43 -9.83 4.19
C PHE A 17 0.58 -10.66 4.98
N ASP A 18 0.53 -12.00 4.91
CA ASP A 18 1.61 -12.84 5.43
C ASP A 18 2.93 -12.52 4.74
N VAL A 19 2.93 -12.40 3.41
CA VAL A 19 4.13 -12.07 2.65
C VAL A 19 4.60 -10.65 2.97
N LEU A 20 3.69 -9.68 3.01
CA LEU A 20 4.03 -8.30 3.32
C LEU A 20 4.67 -8.18 4.70
N GLU A 21 4.12 -8.89 5.68
CA GLU A 21 4.64 -8.87 7.04
C GLU A 21 6.01 -9.52 7.14
N GLN A 22 6.21 -10.65 6.47
CA GLN A 22 7.52 -11.33 6.43
C GLN A 22 8.60 -10.47 5.80
N HIS A 23 8.23 -9.62 4.85
CA HIS A 23 9.16 -8.78 4.10
C HIS A 23 9.01 -7.29 4.41
N LYS A 24 8.53 -6.97 5.61
CA LYS A 24 8.23 -5.56 5.97
C LYS A 24 9.41 -4.61 5.81
N SER A 25 10.62 -5.05 6.08
CA SER A 25 11.80 -4.21 5.92
C SER A 25 12.07 -3.89 4.44
N ASP A 26 11.86 -4.86 3.56
CA ASP A 26 12.02 -4.65 2.12
C ASP A 26 10.92 -3.75 1.57
N VAL A 27 9.69 -3.95 2.02
CA VAL A 27 8.57 -3.07 1.65
C VAL A 27 8.87 -1.64 2.06
N GLU A 28 9.32 -1.44 3.30
CA GLU A 28 9.67 -0.11 3.80
C GLU A 28 10.75 0.54 2.94
N SER A 29 11.87 -0.15 2.72
CA SER A 29 12.98 0.44 1.97
C SER A 29 12.62 0.70 0.52
N THR A 30 11.78 -0.12 -0.08
CA THR A 30 11.32 0.07 -1.46
C THR A 30 10.42 1.29 -1.59
N LEU A 31 9.43 1.41 -0.71
CA LEU A 31 8.49 2.52 -0.77
C LEU A 31 9.07 3.85 -0.31
N ARG A 32 10.06 3.80 0.59
CA ARG A 32 10.74 5.01 1.06
C ARG A 32 11.43 5.78 -0.08
N LYS A 33 11.72 5.11 -1.18
CA LYS A 33 12.34 5.74 -2.35
C LYS A 33 11.36 6.50 -3.24
N VAL A 34 10.06 6.40 -3.00
CA VAL A 34 9.06 7.10 -3.81
C VAL A 34 9.17 8.60 -3.58
N PRO A 35 9.40 9.39 -4.64
CA PRO A 35 9.48 10.85 -4.48
C PRO A 35 8.16 11.44 -3.98
N GLY A 36 8.27 12.34 -3.01
CA GLY A 36 7.10 13.01 -2.45
C GLY A 36 6.33 12.22 -1.41
N LEU A 37 6.78 11.02 -1.07
CA LEU A 37 6.14 10.23 -0.02
C LEU A 37 6.30 10.94 1.33
N MET A 38 5.19 11.13 2.02
CA MET A 38 5.17 11.76 3.34
C MET A 38 4.97 10.71 4.43
N THR A 39 3.94 9.88 4.30
CA THR A 39 3.70 8.79 5.23
C THR A 39 3.18 7.56 4.48
N TYR A 40 3.52 6.40 5.00
CA TYR A 40 2.99 5.14 4.51
C TYR A 40 2.71 4.25 5.72
N THR A 41 1.48 3.78 5.83
CA THR A 41 1.07 2.89 6.91
C THR A 41 0.46 1.64 6.32
N LEU A 42 0.96 0.49 6.74
CA LEU A 42 0.41 -0.79 6.35
C LEU A 42 -0.11 -1.44 7.62
N LEU A 43 -1.41 -1.72 7.66
CA LEU A 43 -2.01 -2.35 8.83
C LEU A 43 -2.70 -3.66 8.43
N ARG A 44 -2.69 -4.59 9.35
CA ARG A 44 -3.30 -5.88 9.15
C ARG A 44 -4.64 -5.95 9.89
N SER A 45 -5.65 -6.50 9.23
CA SER A 45 -6.96 -6.77 9.82
C SER A 45 -7.23 -8.28 9.80
N ASP A 46 -8.35 -8.69 10.36
CA ASP A 46 -8.73 -10.12 10.40
C ASP A 46 -8.91 -10.71 9.00
N ASP A 47 -9.42 -9.91 8.05
CA ASP A 47 -9.73 -10.37 6.70
C ASP A 47 -8.64 -10.06 5.67
N GLY A 48 -7.58 -9.39 6.07
CA GLY A 48 -6.54 -8.95 5.15
C GLY A 48 -5.82 -7.75 5.72
N GLY A 49 -6.09 -6.56 5.18
CA GLY A 49 -5.46 -5.34 5.69
C GLY A 49 -5.64 -4.18 4.75
N MET A 50 -4.99 -3.08 5.07
CA MET A 50 -5.03 -1.90 4.22
C MET A 50 -3.72 -1.14 4.27
N SER A 51 -3.48 -0.36 3.23
CA SER A 51 -2.40 0.61 3.22
C SER A 51 -2.99 2.02 3.14
N VAL A 52 -2.36 2.93 3.87
CA VAL A 52 -2.70 4.35 3.83
C VAL A 52 -1.43 5.09 3.40
N THR A 53 -1.48 5.71 2.25
CA THR A 53 -0.34 6.41 1.67
C THR A 53 -0.66 7.89 1.54
N VAL A 54 0.22 8.75 2.05
CA VAL A 54 0.09 10.20 1.88
C VAL A 54 1.32 10.69 1.16
N CYS A 55 1.11 11.42 0.07
CA CYS A 55 2.17 12.02 -0.71
C CYS A 55 1.94 13.52 -0.86
N LYS A 56 2.99 14.21 -1.24
CA LYS A 56 2.96 15.65 -1.45
C LYS A 56 1.95 16.02 -2.52
N ASP A 57 1.84 15.21 -3.58
CA ASP A 57 0.92 15.44 -4.69
C ASP A 57 0.47 14.12 -5.32
N LYS A 58 -0.40 14.22 -6.32
CA LYS A 58 -0.95 13.05 -7.01
C LYS A 58 0.13 12.25 -7.74
N ALA A 59 1.15 12.89 -8.25
CA ALA A 59 2.24 12.19 -8.97
C ALA A 59 2.94 11.19 -8.04
N GLY A 60 3.13 11.55 -6.76
CA GLY A 60 3.69 10.65 -5.78
C GLY A 60 2.78 9.46 -5.50
N ILE A 61 1.47 9.68 -5.46
CA ILE A 61 0.50 8.61 -5.28
C ILE A 61 0.56 7.64 -6.46
N ASP A 62 0.58 8.14 -7.69
CA ASP A 62 0.64 7.29 -8.88
C ASP A 62 1.93 6.45 -8.88
N GLU A 63 3.05 7.04 -8.51
CA GLU A 63 4.32 6.33 -8.41
C GLU A 63 4.29 5.30 -7.29
N ASN A 64 3.72 5.62 -6.14
CA ASN A 64 3.57 4.68 -5.03
C ASN A 64 2.74 3.46 -5.44
N LEU A 65 1.63 3.68 -6.12
CA LEU A 65 0.78 2.58 -6.59
C LEU A 65 1.52 1.67 -7.56
N LYS A 66 2.29 2.26 -8.46
CA LYS A 66 3.09 1.51 -9.43
C LYS A 66 4.16 0.66 -8.74
N VAL A 67 4.93 1.26 -7.84
CA VAL A 67 6.00 0.59 -7.11
C VAL A 67 5.44 -0.53 -6.24
N ALA A 68 4.34 -0.26 -5.53
CA ALA A 68 3.71 -1.26 -4.68
C ALA A 68 3.17 -2.45 -5.50
N SER A 69 2.54 -2.17 -6.63
CA SER A 69 2.02 -3.22 -7.51
C SER A 69 3.14 -4.08 -8.08
N GLU A 70 4.24 -3.47 -8.48
CA GLU A 70 5.41 -4.19 -8.99
C GLU A 70 6.04 -5.07 -7.90
N TRP A 71 6.11 -4.55 -6.66
CA TRP A 71 6.64 -5.34 -5.55
C TRP A 71 5.80 -6.59 -5.30
N ILE A 72 4.48 -6.44 -5.26
CA ILE A 72 3.55 -7.55 -5.05
C ILE A 72 3.68 -8.57 -6.19
N LYS A 73 3.72 -8.11 -7.41
CA LYS A 73 3.85 -8.96 -8.59
C LYS A 73 5.15 -9.77 -8.56
N LYS A 74 6.23 -9.17 -8.10
CA LYS A 74 7.53 -9.82 -8.01
C LYS A 74 7.63 -10.79 -6.84
N ASN A 75 7.10 -10.43 -5.69
CA ASN A 75 7.33 -11.16 -4.43
C ASN A 75 6.16 -12.02 -3.98
N ALA A 76 4.97 -11.81 -4.53
CA ALA A 76 3.76 -12.52 -4.15
C ALA A 76 3.00 -13.02 -5.38
N SER A 77 3.71 -13.38 -6.44
CA SER A 77 3.11 -13.79 -7.72
C SER A 77 2.26 -15.05 -7.61
N GLU A 78 2.50 -15.89 -6.63
CA GLU A 78 1.74 -17.12 -6.41
C GLU A 78 0.40 -16.87 -5.71
N ILE A 79 0.24 -15.70 -5.13
CA ILE A 79 -0.95 -15.36 -4.36
C ILE A 79 -1.97 -14.70 -5.28
N ARG A 80 -3.17 -15.27 -5.31
CA ARG A 80 -4.26 -14.73 -6.11
C ARG A 80 -5.21 -13.95 -5.21
N ALA A 81 -4.79 -12.75 -4.82
CA ALA A 81 -5.61 -11.89 -4.01
C ALA A 81 -6.62 -11.14 -4.87
N SER A 82 -7.83 -10.94 -4.34
CA SER A 82 -8.81 -10.08 -4.99
C SER A 82 -8.26 -8.66 -5.09
N PRO A 83 -8.60 -7.91 -6.15
CA PRO A 83 -8.13 -6.53 -6.28
C PRO A 83 -8.56 -5.68 -5.07
N PRO A 84 -7.72 -4.76 -4.61
CA PRO A 84 -8.08 -3.91 -3.49
C PRO A 84 -9.15 -2.89 -3.87
N THR A 85 -9.92 -2.47 -2.88
CA THR A 85 -10.78 -1.32 -3.02
C THR A 85 -9.94 -0.07 -2.80
N LEU A 86 -10.02 0.89 -3.71
CA LEU A 86 -9.24 2.12 -3.65
C LEU A 86 -10.12 3.31 -3.29
N THR A 87 -9.64 4.12 -2.35
CA THR A 87 -10.21 5.44 -2.08
C THR A 87 -9.07 6.44 -2.17
N GLU A 88 -9.20 7.41 -3.04
CA GLU A 88 -8.15 8.39 -3.30
C GLU A 88 -8.73 9.81 -3.22
N GLY A 89 -7.98 10.73 -2.64
CA GLY A 89 -8.45 12.12 -2.56
C GLY A 89 -7.44 13.06 -1.95
N SER A 90 -7.86 14.30 -1.82
CA SER A 90 -7.04 15.34 -1.18
C SER A 90 -7.17 15.25 0.33
N VAL A 91 -6.06 15.44 1.02
CA VAL A 91 -6.05 15.49 2.49
C VAL A 91 -6.60 16.84 2.94
N ILE A 92 -7.62 16.81 3.76
CA ILE A 92 -8.22 18.04 4.27
C ILE A 92 -7.78 18.36 5.72
N VAL A 93 -7.43 17.33 6.50
CA VAL A 93 -6.89 17.51 7.85
C VAL A 93 -5.89 16.39 8.11
N GLN A 94 -4.74 16.76 8.63
CA GLN A 94 -3.74 15.78 9.08
C GLN A 94 -3.10 16.28 10.35
N ILE A 95 -3.16 15.45 11.39
CA ILE A 95 -2.57 15.76 12.70
C ILE A 95 -1.42 14.79 12.91
N LYS A 96 -0.26 15.32 13.24
CA LYS A 96 0.95 14.53 13.50
C LYS A 96 1.33 14.57 14.96
#